data_36a507790c6cd3ea2aa5230622c3cd55
#
_entry.id   36a507790c6cd3ea2aa5230622c3cd55
#
_cell.length_a   1.000
_cell.length_b   1.000
_cell.length_c   1.000
_cell.angle_alpha   90.00
_cell.angle_beta   90.00
_cell.angle_gamma   90.00
#
_symmetry.space_group_name_H-M   'P 1'
#
loop_
_entity.id
_entity.type
_entity.pdbx_description
1 polymer ?
#
loop_
_entity_poly.entity_id
_entity_poly.type
_entity_poly.pdbx_seq_one_letter_code
_entity_poly.pdbx_strand_id
1 'polypeptide(L)'
;LMGAMAIVEVIDAHDGFEVITDRIKTTSLVALLWLVGLVTFFLSAVLDNLTTTIVMISVIRKLLASREDRLFFAGIIVVAANAGGAWSPIGDVTTTMLWIGGQITALKIMEGVFLPSLVNLVVPLLVISYLLRGKRVDSPVKVGAQEGEYQTTSFERNLMFYAGIGILCAVPVFKTLTHLPPFMGILFGLGLLWLVGELVHRNKSEEQKQHLTLVAALQRIDMPSLVFFTGILLAIATLEHTHILAALAEWLDKTMGNQAFIVTLIGLASAVVDNVPLVAASMGMYPLEQFPPDSFIWEFMAYAAGTGGSILIIGSAAGVAAMGLEKIEFFWYVKKISLLALLGYFAGAAVYVFL
;
A
#
# COMPACT_ATOMS: atom_id res chain seq x y z
N LEU A 1 -7.21 3.41 10.54
CA LEU A 1 -5.79 3.30 10.25
C LEU A 1 -5.03 2.62 11.40
N MET A 2 -4.97 3.21 12.60
CA MET A 2 -4.24 2.68 13.77
C MET A 2 -4.52 1.19 14.06
N GLY A 3 -5.78 0.76 14.03
CA GLY A 3 -6.14 -0.64 14.28
C GLY A 3 -5.61 -1.62 13.23
N ALA A 4 -5.59 -1.21 11.96
CA ALA A 4 -4.99 -2.02 10.89
C ALA A 4 -3.47 -2.13 11.05
N MET A 5 -2.79 -1.01 11.34
CA MET A 5 -1.36 -1.01 11.66
C MET A 5 -1.04 -1.93 12.85
N ALA A 6 -1.87 -1.91 13.91
CA ALA A 6 -1.69 -2.81 15.05
C ALA A 6 -1.78 -4.29 14.68
N ILE A 7 -2.73 -4.68 13.81
CA ILE A 7 -2.83 -6.07 13.31
C ILE A 7 -1.55 -6.46 12.57
N VAL A 8 -1.04 -5.60 11.71
CA VAL A 8 0.17 -5.84 10.93
C VAL A 8 1.40 -5.97 11.83
N GLU A 9 1.54 -5.09 12.83
CA GLU A 9 2.62 -5.16 13.80
C GLU A 9 2.57 -6.46 14.65
N VAL A 10 1.37 -6.95 14.97
CA VAL A 10 1.22 -8.25 15.61
C VAL A 10 1.69 -9.38 14.69
N ILE A 11 1.35 -9.35 13.40
CA ILE A 11 1.83 -10.33 12.42
C ILE A 11 3.37 -10.29 12.34
N ASP A 12 3.96 -9.10 12.25
CA ASP A 12 5.41 -8.90 12.13
C ASP A 12 6.15 -9.37 13.40
N ALA A 13 5.63 -9.03 14.57
CA ALA A 13 6.19 -9.49 15.86
C ALA A 13 6.28 -11.00 15.99
N HIS A 14 5.48 -11.74 15.22
CA HIS A 14 5.47 -13.21 15.19
C HIS A 14 6.21 -13.78 13.97
N ASP A 15 7.06 -13.01 13.29
CA ASP A 15 7.73 -13.40 12.05
C ASP A 15 6.76 -13.88 10.94
N GLY A 16 5.50 -13.42 11.00
CA GLY A 16 4.42 -13.91 10.13
C GLY A 16 4.74 -13.77 8.66
N PHE A 17 5.45 -12.72 8.25
CA PHE A 17 5.81 -12.49 6.86
C PHE A 17 6.87 -13.47 6.32
N GLU A 18 7.56 -14.23 7.17
CA GLU A 18 8.44 -15.31 6.74
C GLU A 18 7.69 -16.45 6.05
N VAL A 19 6.38 -16.59 6.29
CA VAL A 19 5.51 -17.52 5.53
C VAL A 19 5.61 -17.28 4.02
N ILE A 20 5.83 -16.02 3.61
CA ILE A 20 6.02 -15.65 2.21
C ILE A 20 7.46 -15.93 1.78
N THR A 21 8.46 -15.50 2.56
CA THR A 21 9.88 -15.60 2.18
C THR A 21 10.38 -17.03 2.07
N ASP A 22 9.96 -17.92 2.95
CA ASP A 22 10.38 -19.32 2.96
C ASP A 22 10.00 -20.09 1.68
N ARG A 23 9.02 -19.57 0.93
CA ARG A 23 8.55 -20.15 -0.33
C ARG A 23 9.29 -19.68 -1.56
N ILE A 24 10.15 -18.66 -1.43
CA ILE A 24 10.88 -18.05 -2.54
C ILE A 24 12.20 -18.79 -2.76
N LYS A 25 12.29 -19.61 -3.82
CA LYS A 25 13.48 -20.43 -4.15
C LYS A 25 14.03 -20.20 -5.55
N THR A 26 13.68 -19.08 -6.19
CA THR A 26 14.12 -18.82 -7.57
C THR A 26 15.57 -18.31 -7.63
N THR A 27 16.31 -18.75 -8.66
CA THR A 27 17.67 -18.31 -8.96
C THR A 27 17.72 -17.30 -10.11
N SER A 28 16.62 -17.09 -10.82
CA SER A 28 16.52 -16.11 -11.89
C SER A 28 16.11 -14.75 -11.33
N LEU A 29 16.90 -13.70 -11.61
CA LEU A 29 16.62 -12.34 -11.15
C LEU A 29 15.30 -11.83 -11.72
N VAL A 30 14.98 -12.14 -12.98
CA VAL A 30 13.71 -11.77 -13.61
C VAL A 30 12.54 -12.48 -12.97
N ALA A 31 12.63 -13.80 -12.69
CA ALA A 31 11.57 -14.54 -12.03
C ALA A 31 11.34 -14.01 -10.60
N LEU A 32 12.40 -13.66 -9.88
CA LEU A 32 12.31 -13.04 -8.56
C LEU A 32 11.63 -11.67 -8.63
N LEU A 33 11.96 -10.85 -9.64
CA LEU A 33 11.34 -9.53 -9.83
C LEU A 33 9.81 -9.63 -10.02
N TRP A 34 9.36 -10.56 -10.89
CA TRP A 34 7.93 -10.81 -11.09
C TRP A 34 7.25 -11.32 -9.83
N LEU A 35 7.89 -12.25 -9.12
CA LEU A 35 7.35 -12.79 -7.89
C LEU A 35 7.22 -11.70 -6.82
N VAL A 36 8.26 -10.91 -6.59
CA VAL A 36 8.25 -9.79 -5.64
C VAL A 36 7.22 -8.75 -6.05
N GLY A 37 7.16 -8.36 -7.32
CA GLY A 37 6.19 -7.39 -7.82
C GLY A 37 4.75 -7.85 -7.63
N LEU A 38 4.42 -9.10 -8.02
CA LEU A 38 3.07 -9.64 -7.87
C LEU A 38 2.69 -9.86 -6.39
N VAL A 39 3.61 -10.42 -5.58
CA VAL A 39 3.36 -10.56 -4.13
C VAL A 39 3.10 -9.21 -3.48
N THR A 40 3.91 -8.18 -3.81
CA THR A 40 3.72 -6.82 -3.32
C THR A 40 2.36 -6.26 -3.74
N PHE A 41 1.96 -6.45 -4.99
CA PHE A 41 0.69 -5.97 -5.53
C PHE A 41 -0.52 -6.54 -4.79
N PHE A 42 -0.56 -7.85 -4.60
CA PHE A 42 -1.66 -8.49 -3.88
C PHE A 42 -1.61 -8.25 -2.37
N LEU A 43 -0.43 -8.20 -1.79
CA LEU A 43 -0.26 -7.94 -0.37
C LEU A 43 -0.70 -6.52 -0.02
N SER A 44 -0.37 -5.53 -0.86
CA SER A 44 -0.76 -4.14 -0.67
C SER A 44 -2.27 -3.91 -0.77
N ALA A 45 -2.99 -4.76 -1.50
CA ALA A 45 -4.45 -4.70 -1.51
C ALA A 45 -5.10 -5.01 -0.15
N VAL A 46 -4.35 -5.60 0.78
CA VAL A 46 -4.83 -6.05 2.10
C VAL A 46 -4.18 -5.28 3.25
N LEU A 47 -2.87 -5.01 3.15
CA LEU A 47 -2.08 -4.44 4.27
C LEU A 47 -2.00 -2.91 4.25
N ASP A 48 -2.07 -2.26 3.19
CA ASP A 48 -1.69 -0.91 2.78
C ASP A 48 -0.31 -0.82 2.10
N ASN A 49 -0.12 0.26 1.34
CA ASN A 49 1.07 0.46 0.52
C ASN A 49 2.36 0.70 1.34
N LEU A 50 2.26 1.46 2.44
CA LEU A 50 3.40 1.76 3.32
C LEU A 50 3.93 0.49 3.99
N THR A 51 3.04 -0.22 4.70
CA THR A 51 3.38 -1.43 5.43
C THR A 51 3.91 -2.51 4.48
N THR A 52 3.23 -2.72 3.36
CA THR A 52 3.67 -3.68 2.35
C THR A 52 5.07 -3.34 1.83
N THR A 53 5.36 -2.07 1.60
CA THR A 53 6.70 -1.63 1.15
C THR A 53 7.77 -1.96 2.19
N ILE A 54 7.52 -1.66 3.46
CA ILE A 54 8.46 -1.96 4.56
C ILE A 54 8.74 -3.46 4.63
N VAL A 55 7.69 -4.29 4.64
CA VAL A 55 7.80 -5.75 4.66
C VAL A 55 8.59 -6.27 3.47
N MET A 56 8.22 -5.86 2.26
CA MET A 56 8.85 -6.39 1.03
C MET A 56 10.29 -5.92 0.84
N ILE A 57 10.65 -4.73 1.33
CA ILE A 57 12.05 -4.29 1.37
C ILE A 57 12.83 -5.16 2.37
N SER A 58 12.28 -5.48 3.51
CA SER A 58 12.92 -6.39 4.47
C SER A 58 13.13 -7.79 3.85
N VAL A 59 12.16 -8.26 3.06
CA VAL A 59 12.27 -9.50 2.28
C VAL A 59 13.40 -9.46 1.25
N ILE A 60 13.47 -8.43 0.41
CA ILE A 60 14.51 -8.36 -0.63
C ILE A 60 15.91 -8.21 -0.04
N ARG A 61 16.07 -7.61 1.12
CA ARG A 61 17.36 -7.57 1.84
C ARG A 61 17.86 -8.94 2.23
N LYS A 62 16.95 -9.86 2.57
CA LYS A 62 17.29 -11.27 2.87
C LYS A 62 17.56 -12.08 1.59
N LEU A 63 17.07 -11.67 0.43
CA LEU A 63 17.16 -12.41 -0.84
C LEU A 63 18.27 -11.92 -1.77
N LEU A 64 18.64 -10.64 -1.72
CA LEU A 64 19.56 -9.99 -2.67
C LEU A 64 20.79 -9.43 -1.94
N ALA A 65 21.98 -9.92 -2.30
CA ALA A 65 23.24 -9.39 -1.81
C ALA A 65 23.60 -8.05 -2.48
N SER A 66 23.38 -7.95 -3.81
CA SER A 66 23.71 -6.78 -4.61
C SER A 66 22.85 -5.57 -4.22
N ARG A 67 23.50 -4.45 -3.84
CA ARG A 67 22.80 -3.20 -3.55
C ARG A 67 22.10 -2.64 -4.80
N GLU A 68 22.73 -2.73 -5.96
CA GLU A 68 22.13 -2.22 -7.20
C GLU A 68 20.83 -2.93 -7.55
N ASP A 69 20.80 -4.26 -7.42
CA ASP A 69 19.60 -5.04 -7.65
C ASP A 69 18.52 -4.70 -6.62
N ARG A 70 18.89 -4.55 -5.32
CA ARG A 70 17.92 -4.12 -4.29
C ARG A 70 17.29 -2.76 -4.60
N LEU A 71 18.06 -1.80 -5.12
CA LEU A 71 17.51 -0.48 -5.49
C LEU A 71 16.46 -0.60 -6.60
N PHE A 72 16.70 -1.41 -7.64
CA PHE A 72 15.71 -1.67 -8.70
C PHE A 72 14.48 -2.38 -8.16
N PHE A 73 14.66 -3.38 -7.31
CA PHE A 73 13.56 -4.09 -6.68
C PHE A 73 12.75 -3.17 -5.76
N ALA A 74 13.40 -2.32 -4.97
CA ALA A 74 12.72 -1.34 -4.13
C ALA A 74 11.89 -0.36 -4.97
N GLY A 75 12.39 0.09 -6.12
CA GLY A 75 11.62 0.92 -7.06
C GLY A 75 10.37 0.20 -7.58
N ILE A 76 10.48 -1.09 -7.93
CA ILE A 76 9.32 -1.89 -8.35
C ILE A 76 8.37 -2.18 -7.19
N ILE A 77 8.87 -2.39 -5.99
CA ILE A 77 8.04 -2.54 -4.79
C ILE A 77 7.18 -1.29 -4.57
N VAL A 78 7.72 -0.08 -4.75
CA VAL A 78 6.95 1.17 -4.64
C VAL A 78 5.84 1.21 -5.70
N VAL A 79 6.15 0.91 -6.96
CA VAL A 79 5.15 0.87 -8.04
C VAL A 79 4.08 -0.20 -7.74
N ALA A 80 4.50 -1.40 -7.35
CA ALA A 80 3.61 -2.52 -7.07
C ALA A 80 2.72 -2.27 -5.84
N ALA A 81 3.27 -1.67 -4.78
CA ALA A 81 2.53 -1.36 -3.57
C ALA A 81 1.45 -0.30 -3.83
N ASN A 82 1.80 0.78 -4.51
CA ASN A 82 0.83 1.82 -4.86
C ASN A 82 -0.23 1.31 -5.85
N ALA A 83 0.16 0.56 -6.88
CA ALA A 83 -0.79 -0.06 -7.81
C ALA A 83 -1.69 -1.10 -7.11
N GLY A 84 -1.12 -1.89 -6.19
CA GLY A 84 -1.86 -2.87 -5.39
C GLY A 84 -2.85 -2.23 -4.43
N GLY A 85 -2.48 -1.10 -3.82
CA GLY A 85 -3.36 -0.34 -2.94
C GLY A 85 -4.54 0.32 -3.67
N ALA A 86 -4.35 0.74 -4.92
CA ALA A 86 -5.32 1.54 -5.65
C ALA A 86 -6.62 0.80 -6.02
N TRP A 87 -6.61 -0.53 -6.16
CA TRP A 87 -7.78 -1.31 -6.57
C TRP A 87 -8.54 -1.95 -5.40
N SER A 88 -8.10 -1.76 -4.18
CA SER A 88 -8.73 -2.33 -3.00
C SER A 88 -9.25 -1.21 -2.06
N PRO A 89 -10.40 -1.38 -1.40
CA PRO A 89 -10.95 -0.37 -0.51
C PRO A 89 -10.11 -0.12 0.75
N ILE A 90 -9.17 -1.01 1.08
CA ILE A 90 -8.32 -0.95 2.28
C ILE A 90 -6.82 -0.93 1.96
N GLY A 91 -6.46 -1.01 0.69
CA GLY A 91 -5.06 -1.16 0.27
C GLY A 91 -4.26 0.15 0.22
N ASP A 92 -4.93 1.29 0.30
CA ASP A 92 -4.31 2.62 0.41
C ASP A 92 -5.17 3.51 1.29
N VAL A 93 -4.57 4.48 1.95
CA VAL A 93 -5.33 5.48 2.73
C VAL A 93 -6.31 6.24 1.84
N THR A 94 -5.94 6.54 0.62
CA THR A 94 -6.76 7.24 -0.36
C THR A 94 -8.04 6.47 -0.72
N THR A 95 -7.91 5.19 -1.04
CA THR A 95 -9.07 4.32 -1.33
C THR A 95 -9.92 4.09 -0.08
N THR A 96 -9.29 3.95 1.08
CA THR A 96 -10.00 3.84 2.36
C THR A 96 -10.82 5.09 2.65
N MET A 97 -10.30 6.28 2.37
CA MET A 97 -11.02 7.55 2.53
C MET A 97 -12.23 7.63 1.59
N LEU A 98 -12.04 7.35 0.30
CA LEU A 98 -13.13 7.33 -0.70
C LEU A 98 -14.22 6.30 -0.31
N TRP A 99 -13.82 5.14 0.21
CA TRP A 99 -14.75 4.11 0.64
C TRP A 99 -15.54 4.48 1.91
N ILE A 100 -14.87 5.06 2.91
CA ILE A 100 -15.52 5.53 4.14
C ILE A 100 -16.43 6.73 3.85
N GLY A 101 -15.98 7.64 3.00
CA GLY A 101 -16.73 8.82 2.57
C GLY A 101 -17.94 8.52 1.68
N GLY A 102 -18.05 7.28 1.17
CA GLY A 102 -19.18 6.83 0.37
C GLY A 102 -19.05 7.12 -1.13
N GLN A 103 -17.88 7.59 -1.60
CA GLN A 103 -17.61 7.84 -3.02
C GLN A 103 -17.48 6.56 -3.84
N ILE A 104 -16.99 5.47 -3.21
CA ILE A 104 -16.81 4.16 -3.84
C ILE A 104 -17.38 3.04 -2.99
N THR A 105 -17.82 1.97 -3.63
CA THR A 105 -18.14 0.69 -2.97
C THR A 105 -16.98 -0.30 -3.13
N ALA A 106 -16.87 -1.25 -2.20
CA ALA A 106 -15.77 -2.22 -2.19
C ALA A 106 -15.72 -3.06 -3.47
N LEU A 107 -16.88 -3.49 -3.98
CA LEU A 107 -16.93 -4.34 -5.18
C LEU A 107 -16.58 -3.55 -6.42
N LYS A 108 -17.12 -2.35 -6.57
CA LYS A 108 -16.90 -1.52 -7.78
C LYS A 108 -15.47 -1.06 -7.94
N ILE A 109 -14.81 -0.62 -6.87
CA ILE A 109 -13.39 -0.27 -6.95
C ILE A 109 -12.54 -1.48 -7.37
N MET A 110 -12.86 -2.68 -6.85
CA MET A 110 -12.14 -3.90 -7.21
C MET A 110 -12.36 -4.28 -8.69
N GLU A 111 -13.59 -4.19 -9.19
CA GLU A 111 -13.90 -4.48 -10.59
C GLU A 111 -13.29 -3.45 -11.56
N GLY A 112 -13.49 -2.16 -11.29
CA GLY A 112 -13.10 -1.08 -12.20
C GLY A 112 -11.60 -0.81 -12.24
N VAL A 113 -10.91 -0.91 -11.10
CA VAL A 113 -9.52 -0.45 -10.97
C VAL A 113 -8.50 -1.59 -10.96
N PHE A 114 -8.90 -2.86 -10.79
CA PHE A 114 -7.97 -4.00 -10.77
C PHE A 114 -7.14 -4.09 -12.06
N LEU A 115 -7.78 -4.10 -13.22
CA LEU A 115 -7.07 -4.25 -14.50
C LEU A 115 -6.18 -3.05 -14.84
N PRO A 116 -6.62 -1.78 -14.70
CA PRO A 116 -5.75 -0.61 -14.80
C PRO A 116 -4.52 -0.68 -13.89
N SER A 117 -4.71 -1.05 -12.63
CA SER A 117 -3.63 -1.18 -11.64
C SER A 117 -2.66 -2.32 -12.00
N LEU A 118 -3.16 -3.44 -12.48
CA LEU A 118 -2.32 -4.55 -12.92
C LEU A 118 -1.47 -4.14 -14.14
N VAL A 119 -2.05 -3.42 -15.11
CA VAL A 119 -1.31 -2.91 -16.27
C VAL A 119 -0.26 -1.89 -15.85
N ASN A 120 -0.56 -1.03 -14.87
CA ASN A 120 0.40 -0.09 -14.28
C ASN A 120 1.66 -0.82 -13.77
N LEU A 121 1.51 -1.99 -13.13
CA LEU A 121 2.63 -2.79 -12.64
C LEU A 121 3.31 -3.58 -13.76
N VAL A 122 2.53 -4.21 -14.65
CA VAL A 122 3.07 -5.14 -15.67
C VAL A 122 3.96 -4.41 -16.68
N VAL A 123 3.61 -3.18 -17.06
CA VAL A 123 4.40 -2.40 -18.03
C VAL A 123 5.85 -2.16 -17.54
N PRO A 124 6.09 -1.61 -16.34
CA PRO A 124 7.45 -1.51 -15.78
C PRO A 124 8.16 -2.87 -15.64
N LEU A 125 7.43 -3.90 -15.18
CA LEU A 125 8.01 -5.25 -15.03
C LEU A 125 8.52 -5.81 -16.36
N LEU A 126 7.78 -5.66 -17.45
CA LEU A 126 8.20 -6.11 -18.78
C LEU A 126 9.48 -5.39 -19.24
N VAL A 127 9.55 -4.06 -19.07
CA VAL A 127 10.72 -3.28 -19.48
C VAL A 127 11.95 -3.69 -18.66
N ILE A 128 11.82 -3.78 -17.33
CA ILE A 128 12.95 -4.19 -16.47
C ILE A 128 13.35 -5.64 -16.73
N SER A 129 12.40 -6.53 -17.01
CA SER A 129 12.69 -7.92 -17.38
C SER A 129 13.58 -8.02 -18.59
N TYR A 130 13.39 -7.15 -19.58
CA TYR A 130 14.27 -7.07 -20.75
C TYR A 130 15.68 -6.62 -20.37
N LEU A 131 15.80 -5.62 -19.46
CA LEU A 131 17.10 -5.10 -19.00
C LEU A 131 17.86 -6.09 -18.11
N LEU A 132 17.16 -6.91 -17.33
CA LEU A 132 17.75 -7.89 -16.40
C LEU A 132 17.88 -9.29 -17.01
N ARG A 133 17.60 -9.46 -18.31
CA ARG A 133 17.63 -10.76 -18.98
C ARG A 133 18.99 -11.46 -18.83
N GLY A 134 18.95 -12.71 -18.36
CA GLY A 134 20.16 -13.53 -18.17
C GLY A 134 20.91 -13.30 -16.85
N LYS A 135 20.54 -12.30 -16.04
CA LYS A 135 21.10 -12.13 -14.69
C LYS A 135 20.56 -13.18 -13.73
N ARG A 136 21.43 -13.64 -12.83
CA ARG A 136 21.09 -14.58 -11.75
C ARG A 136 21.08 -13.85 -10.42
N VAL A 137 20.34 -14.42 -9.47
CA VAL A 137 20.31 -13.93 -8.09
C VAL A 137 21.62 -14.29 -7.43
N ASP A 138 22.37 -13.28 -6.98
CA ASP A 138 23.45 -13.47 -6.05
C ASP A 138 22.84 -13.65 -4.65
N SER A 139 22.71 -14.90 -4.23
CA SER A 139 22.17 -15.21 -2.90
C SER A 139 23.09 -14.62 -1.83
N PRO A 140 22.56 -13.90 -0.84
CA PRO A 140 23.35 -13.49 0.30
C PRO A 140 23.90 -14.75 0.98
N VAL A 141 25.16 -14.70 1.38
CA VAL A 141 25.72 -15.68 2.31
C VAL A 141 24.78 -15.70 3.51
N LYS A 142 24.23 -16.86 3.85
CA LYS A 142 23.48 -17.03 5.10
C LYS A 142 24.38 -16.55 6.23
N VAL A 143 24.22 -15.30 6.62
CA VAL A 143 24.74 -14.83 7.90
C VAL A 143 23.97 -15.67 8.90
N GLY A 144 24.67 -16.55 9.61
CA GLY A 144 24.08 -17.50 10.53
C GLY A 144 23.04 -16.79 11.39
N ALA A 145 21.90 -17.42 11.54
CA ALA A 145 20.90 -16.98 12.49
C ALA A 145 21.64 -16.61 13.78
N GLN A 146 21.47 -15.38 14.25
CA GLN A 146 21.97 -15.02 15.57
C GLN A 146 21.24 -15.94 16.55
N GLU A 147 21.94 -16.95 17.02
CA GLU A 147 21.49 -17.80 18.12
C GLU A 147 21.28 -16.89 19.33
N GLY A 148 20.03 -16.55 19.64
CA GLY A 148 19.72 -15.74 20.82
C GLY A 148 18.39 -14.98 20.79
N GLU A 149 17.74 -14.81 19.66
CA GLU A 149 16.41 -14.22 19.63
C GLU A 149 15.34 -15.29 19.83
N TYR A 150 14.40 -15.03 20.72
CA TYR A 150 13.28 -15.92 21.07
C TYR A 150 12.51 -16.32 19.82
N GLN A 151 12.73 -17.54 19.33
CA GLN A 151 12.12 -18.03 18.10
C GLN A 151 10.62 -18.27 18.33
N THR A 152 9.80 -17.64 17.54
CA THR A 152 8.39 -18.01 17.36
C THR A 152 8.30 -19.40 16.74
N THR A 153 7.38 -20.24 17.25
CA THR A 153 7.17 -21.56 16.63
C THR A 153 6.52 -21.39 15.26
N SER A 154 6.79 -22.31 14.32
CA SER A 154 6.17 -22.30 13.00
C SER A 154 4.62 -22.29 13.06
N PHE A 155 4.04 -22.88 14.12
CA PHE A 155 2.60 -22.84 14.34
C PHE A 155 2.12 -21.43 14.71
N GLU A 156 2.76 -20.76 15.67
CA GLU A 156 2.43 -19.40 16.10
C GLU A 156 2.56 -18.43 14.93
N ARG A 157 3.67 -18.48 14.20
CA ARG A 157 3.94 -17.68 13.01
C ARG A 157 2.82 -17.81 11.97
N ASN A 158 2.49 -19.04 11.58
CA ASN A 158 1.46 -19.31 10.59
C ASN A 158 0.08 -18.89 11.09
N LEU A 159 -0.26 -19.18 12.34
CA LEU A 159 -1.54 -18.83 12.93
C LEU A 159 -1.74 -17.32 12.94
N MET A 160 -0.77 -16.53 13.42
CA MET A 160 -0.87 -15.07 13.48
C MET A 160 -0.92 -14.45 12.09
N PHE A 161 -0.14 -14.97 11.14
CA PHE A 161 -0.19 -14.53 9.75
C PHE A 161 -1.59 -14.74 9.13
N TYR A 162 -2.09 -15.98 9.13
CA TYR A 162 -3.38 -16.27 8.51
C TYR A 162 -4.56 -15.65 9.25
N ALA A 163 -4.52 -15.58 10.58
CA ALA A 163 -5.55 -14.91 11.36
C ALA A 163 -5.58 -13.40 11.10
N GLY A 164 -4.42 -12.73 11.12
CA GLY A 164 -4.34 -11.30 10.88
C GLY A 164 -4.75 -10.91 9.45
N ILE A 165 -4.23 -11.61 8.43
CA ILE A 165 -4.63 -11.40 7.03
C ILE A 165 -6.13 -11.69 6.85
N GLY A 166 -6.63 -12.79 7.44
CA GLY A 166 -8.05 -13.14 7.39
C GLY A 166 -8.96 -12.07 8.00
N ILE A 167 -8.56 -11.47 9.12
CA ILE A 167 -9.27 -10.35 9.75
C ILE A 167 -9.31 -9.15 8.81
N LEU A 168 -8.17 -8.74 8.24
CA LEU A 168 -8.12 -7.59 7.33
C LEU A 168 -8.98 -7.84 6.09
N CYS A 169 -8.93 -9.02 5.49
CA CYS A 169 -9.79 -9.41 4.35
C CYS A 169 -11.27 -9.46 4.73
N ALA A 170 -11.62 -9.72 5.98
CA ALA A 170 -13.01 -9.77 6.45
C ALA A 170 -13.63 -8.37 6.67
N VAL A 171 -12.82 -7.30 6.75
CA VAL A 171 -13.33 -5.94 7.03
C VAL A 171 -14.33 -5.44 5.97
N PRO A 172 -14.07 -5.56 4.65
CA PRO A 172 -15.04 -5.18 3.62
C PRO A 172 -16.34 -6.00 3.72
N VAL A 173 -16.23 -7.31 3.98
CA VAL A 173 -17.38 -8.20 4.18
C VAL A 173 -18.20 -7.76 5.41
N PHE A 174 -17.53 -7.46 6.52
CA PHE A 174 -18.15 -6.94 7.74
C PHE A 174 -18.95 -5.66 7.46
N LYS A 175 -18.36 -4.67 6.78
CA LYS A 175 -19.06 -3.43 6.39
C LYS A 175 -20.29 -3.71 5.53
N THR A 176 -20.16 -4.60 4.55
CA THR A 176 -21.26 -4.93 3.63
C THR A 176 -22.42 -5.62 4.34
N LEU A 177 -22.14 -6.52 5.29
CA LEU A 177 -23.18 -7.27 6.01
C LEU A 177 -23.83 -6.47 7.14
N THR A 178 -23.05 -5.67 7.86
CA THR A 178 -23.53 -4.98 9.07
C THR A 178 -23.90 -3.53 8.81
N HIS A 179 -23.46 -2.93 7.71
CA HIS A 179 -23.53 -1.49 7.41
C HIS A 179 -22.85 -0.60 8.46
N LEU A 180 -22.05 -1.20 9.36
CA LEU A 180 -21.28 -0.47 10.36
C LEU A 180 -19.98 0.07 9.76
N PRO A 181 -19.42 1.15 10.35
CA PRO A 181 -18.13 1.70 9.90
C PRO A 181 -17.00 0.67 9.95
N PRO A 182 -16.09 0.64 8.98
CA PRO A 182 -15.00 -0.35 8.87
C PRO A 182 -14.12 -0.44 10.12
N PHE A 183 -13.91 0.68 10.83
CA PHE A 183 -13.08 0.70 12.04
C PHE A 183 -13.61 -0.21 13.13
N MET A 184 -14.92 -0.43 13.22
CA MET A 184 -15.52 -1.35 14.21
C MET A 184 -15.12 -2.80 13.90
N GLY A 185 -15.14 -3.19 12.62
CA GLY A 185 -14.67 -4.51 12.18
C GLY A 185 -13.17 -4.71 12.46
N ILE A 186 -12.36 -3.70 12.22
CA ILE A 186 -10.92 -3.73 12.50
C ILE A 186 -10.67 -3.87 14.00
N LEU A 187 -11.33 -3.08 14.85
CA LEU A 187 -11.14 -3.14 16.31
C LEU A 187 -11.65 -4.46 16.89
N PHE A 188 -12.76 -4.98 16.39
CA PHE A 188 -13.26 -6.30 16.77
C PHE A 188 -12.27 -7.39 16.38
N GLY A 189 -11.77 -7.36 15.13
CA GLY A 189 -10.75 -8.30 14.65
C GLY A 189 -9.44 -8.22 15.45
N LEU A 190 -8.98 -7.01 15.79
CA LEU A 190 -7.82 -6.79 16.65
C LEU A 190 -8.02 -7.41 18.03
N GLY A 191 -9.23 -7.27 18.62
CA GLY A 191 -9.57 -7.90 19.88
C GLY A 191 -9.55 -9.42 19.81
N LEU A 192 -10.03 -10.01 18.70
CA LEU A 192 -9.93 -11.45 18.46
C LEU A 192 -8.48 -11.90 18.30
N LEU A 193 -7.67 -11.16 17.53
CA LEU A 193 -6.26 -11.47 17.34
C LEU A 193 -5.48 -11.39 18.66
N TRP A 194 -5.79 -10.42 19.49
CA TRP A 194 -5.23 -10.30 20.84
C TRP A 194 -5.59 -11.50 21.71
N LEU A 195 -6.87 -11.89 21.73
CA LEU A 195 -7.32 -13.07 22.49
C LEU A 195 -6.60 -14.34 22.03
N VAL A 196 -6.45 -14.54 20.72
CA VAL A 196 -5.71 -15.65 20.13
C VAL A 196 -4.25 -15.63 20.60
N GLY A 197 -3.60 -14.47 20.56
CA GLY A 197 -2.23 -14.27 21.04
C GLY A 197 -2.06 -14.67 22.51
N GLU A 198 -2.94 -14.17 23.39
CA GLU A 198 -2.91 -14.52 24.82
C GLU A 198 -3.07 -16.01 25.06
N LEU A 199 -3.97 -16.67 24.34
CA LEU A 199 -4.21 -18.10 24.47
C LEU A 199 -3.00 -18.93 24.00
N VAL A 200 -2.39 -18.53 22.88
CA VAL A 200 -1.22 -19.20 22.31
C VAL A 200 0.00 -19.05 23.21
N HIS A 201 0.19 -17.86 23.79
CA HIS A 201 1.34 -17.57 24.63
C HIS A 201 1.13 -17.91 26.12
N ARG A 202 0.01 -18.52 26.48
CA ARG A 202 -0.34 -18.78 27.88
C ARG A 202 0.77 -19.50 28.67
N ASN A 203 1.52 -20.38 28.03
CA ASN A 203 2.56 -21.20 28.65
C ASN A 203 3.99 -20.61 28.53
N LYS A 204 4.16 -19.43 27.90
CA LYS A 204 5.46 -18.77 27.79
C LYS A 204 5.76 -17.94 29.04
N SER A 205 7.06 -17.74 29.33
CA SER A 205 7.49 -16.83 30.40
C SER A 205 7.19 -15.37 30.04
N GLU A 206 7.12 -14.49 31.03
CA GLU A 206 6.87 -13.06 30.80
C GLU A 206 7.93 -12.39 29.90
N GLU A 207 9.19 -12.81 30.02
CA GLU A 207 10.28 -12.33 29.16
C GLU A 207 10.07 -12.73 27.69
N GLN A 208 9.59 -13.97 27.45
CA GLN A 208 9.29 -14.47 26.10
C GLN A 208 8.06 -13.79 25.48
N LYS A 209 7.09 -13.41 26.32
CA LYS A 209 5.85 -12.74 25.85
C LYS A 209 6.05 -11.27 25.53
N GLN A 210 7.03 -10.60 26.17
CA GLN A 210 7.16 -9.15 26.14
C GLN A 210 7.13 -8.55 24.72
N HIS A 211 7.76 -9.23 23.76
CA HIS A 211 7.83 -8.78 22.37
C HIS A 211 6.58 -9.13 21.53
N LEU A 212 5.79 -10.10 21.99
CA LEU A 212 4.65 -10.68 21.27
C LEU A 212 3.30 -10.11 21.71
N THR A 213 3.30 -9.23 22.70
CA THR A 213 2.08 -8.63 23.23
C THR A 213 1.50 -7.57 22.28
N LEU A 214 0.17 -7.39 22.31
CA LEU A 214 -0.47 -6.27 21.62
C LEU A 214 0.11 -4.91 22.06
N VAL A 215 0.46 -4.77 23.34
CA VAL A 215 1.06 -3.52 23.85
C VAL A 215 2.40 -3.22 23.16
N ALA A 216 3.23 -4.22 22.97
CA ALA A 216 4.50 -4.08 22.24
C ALA A 216 4.26 -3.72 20.75
N ALA A 217 3.26 -4.34 20.10
CA ALA A 217 2.87 -3.99 18.74
C ALA A 217 2.37 -2.53 18.64
N LEU A 218 1.55 -2.08 19.57
CA LEU A 218 1.07 -0.68 19.61
C LEU A 218 2.20 0.34 19.79
N GLN A 219 3.27 -0.01 20.49
CA GLN A 219 4.45 0.87 20.66
C GLN A 219 5.28 1.02 19.38
N ARG A 220 5.16 0.09 18.44
CA ARG A 220 5.85 0.11 17.13
C ARG A 220 5.10 0.88 16.05
N ILE A 221 3.84 1.23 16.30
CA ILE A 221 3.02 2.00 15.35
C ILE A 221 3.68 3.33 15.04
N ASP A 222 3.74 3.70 13.77
CA ASP A 222 4.23 4.99 13.30
C ASP A 222 3.26 6.13 13.66
N MET A 223 3.38 6.62 14.88
CA MET A 223 2.60 7.76 15.39
C MET A 223 2.81 9.05 14.60
N PRO A 224 4.04 9.40 14.14
CA PRO A 224 4.25 10.54 13.24
C PRO A 224 3.34 10.53 12.03
N SER A 225 3.22 9.41 11.32
CA SER A 225 2.30 9.28 10.17
C SER A 225 0.85 9.50 10.56
N LEU A 226 0.39 8.96 11.69
CA LEU A 226 -1.00 9.16 12.16
C LEU A 226 -1.30 10.64 12.43
N VAL A 227 -0.39 11.34 13.10
CA VAL A 227 -0.52 12.78 13.40
C VAL A 227 -0.48 13.59 12.10
N PHE A 228 0.41 13.26 11.17
CA PHE A 228 0.51 13.89 9.86
C PHE A 228 -0.80 13.77 9.08
N PHE A 229 -1.37 12.58 8.96
CA PHE A 229 -2.66 12.39 8.28
C PHE A 229 -3.79 13.15 8.96
N THR A 230 -3.83 13.17 10.29
CA THR A 230 -4.84 13.96 11.03
C THR A 230 -4.70 15.44 10.72
N GLY A 231 -3.48 15.97 10.70
CA GLY A 231 -3.21 17.36 10.34
C GLY A 231 -3.64 17.72 8.91
N ILE A 232 -3.36 16.83 7.94
CA ILE A 232 -3.81 17.00 6.55
C ILE A 232 -5.34 17.05 6.47
N LEU A 233 -6.05 16.11 7.09
CA LEU A 233 -7.50 16.07 7.05
C LEU A 233 -8.13 17.33 7.66
N LEU A 234 -7.57 17.85 8.75
CA LEU A 234 -8.01 19.12 9.35
C LEU A 234 -7.77 20.32 8.42
N ALA A 235 -6.61 20.38 7.76
CA ALA A 235 -6.29 21.45 6.82
C ALA A 235 -7.24 21.42 5.61
N ILE A 236 -7.51 20.24 5.04
CA ILE A 236 -8.44 20.09 3.91
C ILE A 236 -9.87 20.45 4.31
N ALA A 237 -10.34 20.02 5.49
CA ALA A 237 -11.65 20.41 6.01
C ALA A 237 -11.80 21.94 6.15
N THR A 238 -10.72 22.65 6.51
CA THR A 238 -10.71 24.11 6.55
C THR A 238 -10.85 24.71 5.15
N LEU A 239 -10.14 24.19 4.14
CA LEU A 239 -10.24 24.65 2.75
C LEU A 239 -11.61 24.37 2.15
N GLU A 240 -12.22 23.23 2.49
CA GLU A 240 -13.59 22.89 2.08
C GLU A 240 -14.60 23.88 2.68
N HIS A 241 -14.53 24.13 3.98
CA HIS A 241 -15.42 25.07 4.68
C HIS A 241 -15.33 26.50 4.13
N THR A 242 -14.17 26.92 3.62
CA THR A 242 -13.96 28.23 3.00
C THR A 242 -14.38 28.29 1.52
N HIS A 243 -14.91 27.21 0.95
CA HIS A 243 -15.31 27.06 -0.46
C HIS A 243 -14.15 27.24 -1.47
N ILE A 244 -12.91 27.24 -1.04
CA ILE A 244 -11.73 27.37 -1.93
C ILE A 244 -11.66 26.16 -2.87
N LEU A 245 -11.95 24.96 -2.37
CA LEU A 245 -11.92 23.73 -3.16
C LEU A 245 -13.00 23.73 -4.25
N ALA A 246 -14.22 24.18 -3.93
CA ALA A 246 -15.29 24.29 -4.91
C ALA A 246 -14.95 25.30 -6.03
N ALA A 247 -14.33 26.43 -5.68
CA ALA A 247 -13.88 27.41 -6.68
C ALA A 247 -12.76 26.85 -7.58
N LEU A 248 -11.86 26.03 -7.03
CA LEU A 248 -10.82 25.34 -7.80
C LEU A 248 -11.41 24.31 -8.77
N ALA A 249 -12.40 23.51 -8.31
CA ALA A 249 -13.10 22.56 -9.17
C ALA A 249 -13.77 23.26 -10.35
N GLU A 250 -14.53 24.33 -10.09
CA GLU A 250 -15.20 25.10 -11.13
C GLU A 250 -14.21 25.71 -12.15
N TRP A 251 -13.07 26.18 -11.68
CA TRP A 251 -12.01 26.69 -12.56
C TRP A 251 -11.41 25.58 -13.43
N LEU A 252 -11.14 24.40 -12.86
CA LEU A 252 -10.63 23.23 -13.60
C LEU A 252 -11.64 22.77 -14.66
N ASP A 253 -12.91 22.64 -14.29
CA ASP A 253 -13.96 22.19 -15.20
C ASP A 253 -14.18 23.18 -16.36
N LYS A 254 -14.16 24.48 -16.08
CA LYS A 254 -14.28 25.54 -17.12
C LYS A 254 -13.07 25.60 -18.04
N THR A 255 -11.87 25.32 -17.52
CA THR A 255 -10.63 25.48 -18.28
C THR A 255 -10.33 24.26 -19.13
N MET A 256 -10.58 23.06 -18.60
CA MET A 256 -10.19 21.79 -19.20
C MET A 256 -11.35 21.00 -19.78
N GLY A 257 -12.55 21.09 -19.20
CA GLY A 257 -13.80 20.52 -19.72
C GLY A 257 -13.86 18.99 -19.85
N ASN A 258 -12.80 18.27 -19.48
CA ASN A 258 -12.70 16.82 -19.58
C ASN A 258 -12.25 16.19 -18.25
N GLN A 259 -13.16 15.47 -17.61
CA GLN A 259 -12.89 14.84 -16.30
C GLN A 259 -11.72 13.87 -16.31
N ALA A 260 -11.59 13.05 -17.37
CA ALA A 260 -10.48 12.12 -17.47
C ALA A 260 -9.13 12.86 -17.51
N PHE A 261 -9.06 13.98 -18.20
CA PHE A 261 -7.86 14.80 -18.25
C PHE A 261 -7.54 15.45 -16.90
N ILE A 262 -8.57 16.01 -16.23
CA ILE A 262 -8.42 16.61 -14.89
C ILE A 262 -7.90 15.59 -13.88
N VAL A 263 -8.53 14.42 -13.81
CA VAL A 263 -8.12 13.35 -12.88
C VAL A 263 -6.71 12.84 -13.19
N THR A 264 -6.37 12.72 -14.48
CA THR A 264 -5.00 12.34 -14.88
C THR A 264 -3.98 13.38 -14.40
N LEU A 265 -4.28 14.68 -14.50
CA LEU A 265 -3.39 15.73 -13.99
C LEU A 265 -3.29 15.74 -12.46
N ILE A 266 -4.39 15.48 -11.75
CA ILE A 266 -4.38 15.31 -10.29
C ILE A 266 -3.48 14.14 -9.91
N GLY A 267 -3.57 13.02 -10.62
CA GLY A 267 -2.68 11.88 -10.41
C GLY A 267 -1.21 12.18 -10.71
N LEU A 268 -0.91 12.99 -11.74
CA LEU A 268 0.46 13.47 -11.97
C LEU A 268 0.94 14.41 -10.85
N ALA A 269 0.05 15.27 -10.32
CA ALA A 269 0.37 16.10 -9.17
C ALA A 269 0.67 15.27 -7.92
N SER A 270 0.08 14.08 -7.79
CA SER A 270 0.39 13.10 -6.73
C SER A 270 1.85 12.63 -6.73
N ALA A 271 2.57 12.78 -7.82
CA ALA A 271 4.02 12.53 -7.82
C ALA A 271 4.82 13.49 -6.94
N VAL A 272 4.31 14.71 -6.73
CA VAL A 272 5.00 15.79 -5.98
C VAL A 272 4.34 16.05 -4.64
N VAL A 273 3.01 16.02 -4.61
CA VAL A 273 2.19 16.20 -3.41
C VAL A 273 1.66 14.83 -3.02
N ASP A 274 1.76 14.46 -1.77
CA ASP A 274 1.23 13.18 -1.26
C ASP A 274 -0.21 12.94 -1.77
N ASN A 275 -0.51 11.70 -2.11
CA ASN A 275 -1.81 11.29 -2.67
C ASN A 275 -3.00 11.59 -1.73
N VAL A 276 -2.81 11.50 -0.42
CA VAL A 276 -3.89 11.68 0.58
C VAL A 276 -4.49 13.09 0.56
N PRO A 277 -3.71 14.19 0.63
CA PRO A 277 -4.29 15.54 0.54
C PRO A 277 -5.00 15.79 -0.80
N LEU A 278 -4.50 15.24 -1.91
CA LEU A 278 -5.13 15.44 -3.21
C LEU A 278 -6.49 14.76 -3.31
N VAL A 279 -6.61 13.53 -2.81
CA VAL A 279 -7.90 12.83 -2.78
C VAL A 279 -8.87 13.51 -1.81
N ALA A 280 -8.41 13.90 -0.61
CA ALA A 280 -9.25 14.62 0.33
C ALA A 280 -9.76 15.96 -0.26
N ALA A 281 -8.89 16.70 -0.95
CA ALA A 281 -9.29 17.93 -1.67
C ALA A 281 -10.33 17.63 -2.75
N SER A 282 -10.13 16.56 -3.55
CA SER A 282 -11.06 16.15 -4.60
C SER A 282 -12.43 15.77 -4.04
N MET A 283 -12.50 15.13 -2.86
CA MET A 283 -13.77 14.85 -2.19
C MET A 283 -14.53 16.14 -1.82
N GLY A 284 -13.81 17.20 -1.41
CA GLY A 284 -14.39 18.50 -1.13
C GLY A 284 -14.71 19.33 -2.39
N MET A 285 -14.04 19.03 -3.52
CA MET A 285 -14.28 19.70 -4.82
C MET A 285 -15.53 19.19 -5.51
N TYR A 286 -15.80 17.89 -5.45
CA TYR A 286 -16.85 17.21 -6.22
C TYR A 286 -17.90 16.61 -5.27
N PRO A 287 -19.07 17.29 -5.10
CA PRO A 287 -20.09 16.80 -4.16
C PRO A 287 -20.80 15.54 -4.70
N LEU A 288 -21.19 14.64 -3.79
CA LEU A 288 -21.85 13.37 -4.12
C LEU A 288 -23.22 13.54 -4.81
N GLU A 289 -23.89 14.69 -4.65
CA GLU A 289 -25.16 15.02 -5.31
C GLU A 289 -24.98 15.16 -6.85
N GLN A 290 -23.80 15.61 -7.30
CA GLN A 290 -23.48 15.76 -8.72
C GLN A 290 -22.66 14.59 -9.25
N PHE A 291 -21.85 13.99 -8.40
CA PHE A 291 -20.97 12.86 -8.71
C PHE A 291 -21.32 11.69 -7.78
N PRO A 292 -22.34 10.87 -8.13
CA PRO A 292 -22.80 9.81 -7.25
C PRO A 292 -21.73 8.76 -6.98
N PRO A 293 -21.92 7.94 -5.92
CA PRO A 293 -21.03 6.83 -5.62
C PRO A 293 -20.76 5.94 -6.85
N ASP A 294 -19.54 5.42 -6.94
CA ASP A 294 -19.08 4.55 -8.04
C ASP A 294 -19.12 5.22 -9.42
N SER A 295 -19.18 6.54 -9.49
CA SER A 295 -19.04 7.26 -10.75
C SER A 295 -17.59 7.24 -11.25
N PHE A 296 -17.44 7.45 -12.57
CA PHE A 296 -16.13 7.47 -13.26
C PHE A 296 -15.05 8.27 -12.51
N ILE A 297 -15.41 9.42 -11.97
CA ILE A 297 -14.44 10.31 -11.32
C ILE A 297 -13.81 9.68 -10.08
N TRP A 298 -14.58 8.95 -9.28
CA TRP A 298 -14.11 8.40 -8.00
C TRP A 298 -13.21 7.19 -8.18
N GLU A 299 -13.61 6.26 -9.04
CA GLU A 299 -12.78 5.09 -9.32
C GLU A 299 -11.49 5.50 -10.04
N PHE A 300 -11.59 6.42 -11.02
CA PHE A 300 -10.42 6.91 -11.73
C PHE A 300 -9.51 7.75 -10.81
N MET A 301 -10.07 8.51 -9.85
CA MET A 301 -9.31 9.23 -8.83
C MET A 301 -8.51 8.28 -7.95
N ALA A 302 -9.13 7.18 -7.50
CA ALA A 302 -8.45 6.15 -6.71
C ALA A 302 -7.24 5.57 -7.47
N TYR A 303 -7.43 5.23 -8.75
CA TYR A 303 -6.36 4.79 -9.63
C TYR A 303 -5.28 5.86 -9.79
N ALA A 304 -5.66 7.04 -10.25
CA ALA A 304 -4.72 8.09 -10.66
C ALA A 304 -3.89 8.63 -9.48
N ALA A 305 -4.54 8.94 -8.36
CA ALA A 305 -3.84 9.44 -7.17
C ALA A 305 -2.98 8.36 -6.53
N GLY A 306 -3.50 7.13 -6.39
CA GLY A 306 -2.76 6.01 -5.80
C GLY A 306 -1.51 5.67 -6.61
N THR A 307 -1.64 5.46 -7.92
CA THR A 307 -0.51 5.05 -8.77
C THR A 307 0.43 6.20 -9.12
N GLY A 308 -0.08 7.43 -9.26
CA GLY A 308 0.69 8.64 -9.54
C GLY A 308 1.79 8.91 -8.53
N GLY A 309 1.56 8.58 -7.24
CA GLY A 309 2.54 8.67 -6.18
C GLY A 309 3.81 7.83 -6.39
N SER A 310 3.82 6.90 -7.36
CA SER A 310 5.01 6.12 -7.71
C SER A 310 5.93 6.81 -8.71
N ILE A 311 5.47 7.86 -9.39
CA ILE A 311 6.24 8.51 -10.47
C ILE A 311 7.49 9.18 -9.91
N LEU A 312 7.37 9.83 -8.74
CA LEU A 312 8.51 10.30 -7.98
C LEU A 312 8.52 9.60 -6.61
N ILE A 313 9.70 9.30 -6.09
CA ILE A 313 9.83 8.53 -4.83
C ILE A 313 9.22 9.24 -3.60
N ILE A 314 9.06 10.56 -3.67
CA ILE A 314 8.48 11.39 -2.60
C ILE A 314 6.95 11.50 -2.68
N GLY A 315 6.33 11.00 -3.74
CA GLY A 315 4.89 11.19 -4.02
C GLY A 315 3.96 10.28 -3.21
N SER A 316 4.51 9.34 -2.43
CA SER A 316 3.71 8.44 -1.58
C SER A 316 4.48 8.00 -0.35
N ALA A 317 3.75 7.64 0.72
CA ALA A 317 4.34 7.07 1.93
C ALA A 317 5.19 5.82 1.63
N ALA A 318 4.77 4.97 0.70
CA ALA A 318 5.53 3.81 0.21
C ALA A 318 6.90 4.23 -0.37
N GLY A 319 6.93 5.26 -1.21
CA GLY A 319 8.16 5.79 -1.79
C GLY A 319 9.11 6.36 -0.74
N VAL A 320 8.58 7.16 0.20
CA VAL A 320 9.38 7.75 1.29
C VAL A 320 9.96 6.65 2.19
N ALA A 321 9.19 5.61 2.52
CA ALA A 321 9.69 4.47 3.28
C ALA A 321 10.81 3.73 2.54
N ALA A 322 10.64 3.45 1.25
CA ALA A 322 11.66 2.81 0.42
C ALA A 322 12.94 3.65 0.35
N MET A 323 12.79 4.97 0.18
CA MET A 323 13.91 5.92 0.16
C MET A 323 14.70 5.88 1.48
N GLY A 324 14.03 5.88 2.61
CA GLY A 324 14.66 5.81 3.93
C GLY A 324 15.34 4.47 4.19
N LEU A 325 14.65 3.37 3.92
CA LEU A 325 15.14 2.02 4.20
C LEU A 325 16.34 1.64 3.33
N GLU A 326 16.27 1.80 2.00
CA GLU A 326 17.35 1.44 1.08
C GLU A 326 18.31 2.60 0.77
N LYS A 327 18.12 3.77 1.38
CA LYS A 327 18.91 4.99 1.12
C LYS A 327 18.95 5.31 -0.38
N ILE A 328 17.77 5.34 -1.01
CA ILE A 328 17.63 5.63 -2.43
C ILE A 328 17.80 7.14 -2.64
N GLU A 329 18.71 7.54 -3.50
CA GLU A 329 18.85 8.94 -3.88
C GLU A 329 17.72 9.37 -4.82
N PHE A 330 17.13 10.55 -4.58
CA PHE A 330 16.02 11.08 -5.38
C PHE A 330 16.33 11.08 -6.89
N PHE A 331 17.49 11.62 -7.29
CA PHE A 331 17.86 11.67 -8.71
C PHE A 331 18.17 10.31 -9.32
N TRP A 332 18.62 9.33 -8.52
CA TRP A 332 18.74 7.95 -8.99
C TRP A 332 17.38 7.38 -9.36
N TYR A 333 16.38 7.57 -8.49
CA TYR A 333 15.02 7.10 -8.76
C TYR A 333 14.41 7.78 -9.99
N VAL A 334 14.57 9.09 -10.13
CA VAL A 334 14.11 9.85 -11.29
C VAL A 334 14.71 9.29 -12.59
N LYS A 335 16.00 8.96 -12.59
CA LYS A 335 16.69 8.45 -13.80
C LYS A 335 16.37 7.00 -14.13
N LYS A 336 16.06 6.16 -13.14
CA LYS A 336 15.96 4.70 -13.29
C LYS A 336 14.55 4.16 -13.21
N ILE A 337 13.68 4.76 -12.41
CA ILE A 337 12.34 4.25 -12.11
C ILE A 337 11.23 5.18 -12.61
N SER A 338 11.37 6.50 -12.47
CA SER A 338 10.28 7.45 -12.74
C SER A 338 9.68 7.32 -14.14
N LEU A 339 10.50 7.15 -15.17
CA LEU A 339 9.98 6.97 -16.52
C LEU A 339 9.18 5.67 -16.67
N LEU A 340 9.61 4.61 -16.01
CA LEU A 340 8.91 3.32 -16.02
C LEU A 340 7.58 3.40 -15.28
N ALA A 341 7.57 4.05 -14.12
CA ALA A 341 6.35 4.32 -13.36
C ALA A 341 5.38 5.20 -14.16
N LEU A 342 5.88 6.24 -14.85
CA LEU A 342 5.08 7.11 -15.71
C LEU A 342 4.46 6.34 -16.89
N LEU A 343 5.23 5.47 -17.54
CA LEU A 343 4.72 4.60 -18.61
C LEU A 343 3.63 3.66 -18.10
N GLY A 344 3.84 3.05 -16.94
CA GLY A 344 2.83 2.22 -16.28
C GLY A 344 1.57 3.03 -15.95
N TYR A 345 1.74 4.22 -15.37
CA TYR A 345 0.66 5.13 -15.04
C TYR A 345 -0.23 5.47 -16.24
N PHE A 346 0.37 5.91 -17.35
CA PHE A 346 -0.42 6.23 -18.56
C PHE A 346 -1.03 5.00 -19.22
N ALA A 347 -0.33 3.86 -19.19
CA ALA A 347 -0.89 2.62 -19.74
C ALA A 347 -2.14 2.18 -18.97
N GLY A 348 -2.10 2.18 -17.64
CA GLY A 348 -3.26 1.85 -16.83
C GLY A 348 -4.37 2.91 -16.91
N ALA A 349 -4.04 4.22 -16.95
CA ALA A 349 -5.00 5.28 -17.18
C ALA A 349 -5.73 5.10 -18.53
N ALA A 350 -5.00 4.75 -19.59
CA ALA A 350 -5.60 4.45 -20.88
C ALA A 350 -6.53 3.23 -20.82
N VAL A 351 -6.15 2.18 -20.11
CA VAL A 351 -7.01 1.02 -19.89
C VAL A 351 -8.31 1.42 -19.19
N TYR A 352 -8.23 2.27 -18.15
CA TYR A 352 -9.43 2.70 -17.42
C TYR A 352 -10.36 3.57 -18.28
N VAL A 353 -9.80 4.46 -19.10
CA VAL A 353 -10.57 5.42 -19.90
C VAL A 353 -11.21 4.77 -21.14
N PHE A 354 -10.58 3.72 -21.72
CA PHE A 354 -11.02 3.11 -22.98
C PHE A 354 -11.69 1.74 -22.83
N LEU A 355 -11.74 1.15 -21.64
CA LEU A 355 -12.52 -0.04 -21.33
C LEU A 355 -13.80 0.30 -20.61
#